data_e19fb6ed18a5a3ded034f8ec348e6220
#
_entry.id   e19fb6ed18a5a3ded034f8ec348e6220
#
_cell.length_a   1.000
_cell.length_b   1.000
_cell.length_c   1.000
_cell.angle_alpha   90.00
_cell.angle_beta   90.00
_cell.angle_gamma   90.00
#
_symmetry.space_group_name_H-M   'P 1'
#
loop_
_entity.id
_entity.type
_entity.pdbx_description
1 polymer ?
#
loop_
_entity_poly.entity_id
_entity_poly.type
_entity_poly.pdbx_seq_one_letter_code
_entity_poly.pdbx_strand_id
1 'polypeptide(L)'
;MPDRSSLAIVLAAGEGTRMRSSLPKVMHPVAGLPMIGHVLKTAAGAGIDRFAVVVGNGAGAVRDFAAKAAPAAVLVEQVERLGTAHAVLAAREALEIAADDVLVLYGDTPLVTAETLARMRAELARGASVVVLGFRPEVPTGYGRLIERDGQLLAIREEREASEEERAIGFCNAGLMGFHGETILAVLNAIDNNNAKGEFYLTDAVEIANQRGLGVVAIEADAAEVGGVNTRAELADVERIWQDRARQAALLAGVTMTAPETVFLAHDTKLSRDVLIEPNVFFGPGVTVDEGVVIHAFSHLTGAHLERGAEVGPFARLRPGARLGPKSKVGNFVEVKNAEIGAGAKISHLTYIGDAKVGAEANVGAGTVTGNYDGYDKALTVIGEGAFIGSNSVLVAPVTIGDGGYVASGSVITEDVSPDALAIARGRQVEKPGWAARFREMKAKTKRVRV
;
A
#
# COMPACT_ATOMS: atom_id res chain seq x y z
N MET A 1 13.25 -4.70 -26.27
CA MET A 1 12.98 -5.96 -27.00
C MET A 1 12.06 -5.60 -28.15
N PRO A 2 12.13 -6.21 -29.35
CA PRO A 2 11.10 -6.01 -30.35
C PRO A 2 9.74 -6.34 -29.76
N ASP A 3 8.68 -5.75 -30.31
CA ASP A 3 7.29 -5.83 -29.84
C ASP A 3 6.75 -7.27 -29.79
N ARG A 4 7.19 -8.05 -28.77
CA ARG A 4 6.61 -9.36 -28.47
C ARG A 4 5.35 -9.17 -27.66
N SER A 5 4.24 -9.65 -28.16
CA SER A 5 2.95 -9.65 -27.45
C SER A 5 3.01 -10.55 -26.22
N SER A 6 2.33 -10.16 -25.15
CA SER A 6 2.45 -10.86 -23.88
C SER A 6 1.11 -10.98 -23.13
N LEU A 7 0.94 -12.09 -22.43
CA LEU A 7 -0.21 -12.36 -21.58
C LEU A 7 0.27 -12.80 -20.19
N ALA A 8 -0.22 -12.17 -19.12
CA ALA A 8 -0.11 -12.70 -17.77
C ALA A 8 -1.42 -13.38 -17.34
N ILE A 9 -1.31 -14.62 -16.90
CA ILE A 9 -2.41 -15.33 -16.23
C ILE A 9 -2.12 -15.31 -14.74
N VAL A 10 -2.92 -14.53 -13.98
CA VAL A 10 -2.75 -14.37 -12.54
C VAL A 10 -3.70 -15.30 -11.80
N LEU A 11 -3.15 -16.29 -11.10
CA LEU A 11 -3.93 -17.26 -10.33
C LEU A 11 -4.31 -16.68 -8.96
N ALA A 12 -5.59 -16.49 -8.74
CA ALA A 12 -6.16 -15.88 -7.53
C ALA A 12 -7.36 -16.67 -6.97
N ALA A 13 -7.50 -17.98 -7.35
CA ALA A 13 -8.63 -18.82 -6.98
C ALA A 13 -8.47 -19.60 -5.66
N GLY A 14 -7.31 -19.46 -4.99
CA GLY A 14 -7.00 -20.20 -3.75
C GLY A 14 -7.85 -19.74 -2.56
N GLU A 15 -8.35 -20.70 -1.75
CA GLU A 15 -9.18 -20.40 -0.55
C GLU A 15 -8.46 -19.64 0.55
N GLY A 16 -7.16 -19.91 0.74
CA GLY A 16 -6.38 -19.26 1.78
C GLY A 16 -6.82 -19.58 3.21
N THR A 17 -7.31 -20.77 3.46
CA THR A 17 -7.84 -21.20 4.78
C THR A 17 -6.87 -20.99 5.93
N ARG A 18 -5.55 -21.13 5.67
CA ARG A 18 -4.47 -20.87 6.64
C ARG A 18 -4.36 -19.40 7.08
N MET A 19 -4.94 -18.46 6.32
CA MET A 19 -5.01 -17.05 6.71
C MET A 19 -6.00 -16.78 7.84
N ARG A 20 -6.91 -17.70 8.11
CA ARG A 20 -7.97 -17.59 9.13
C ARG A 20 -8.71 -16.26 9.04
N SER A 21 -9.19 -15.92 7.84
CA SER A 21 -9.80 -14.62 7.52
C SER A 21 -10.99 -14.79 6.59
N SER A 22 -11.98 -13.90 6.74
CA SER A 22 -13.07 -13.75 5.77
C SER A 22 -12.62 -13.00 4.50
N LEU A 23 -11.50 -12.27 4.57
CA LEU A 23 -10.91 -11.62 3.42
C LEU A 23 -10.18 -12.66 2.57
N PRO A 24 -10.41 -12.73 1.24
CA PRO A 24 -9.65 -13.61 0.35
C PRO A 24 -8.15 -13.40 0.49
N LYS A 25 -7.37 -14.49 0.44
CA LYS A 25 -5.91 -14.46 0.67
C LYS A 25 -5.20 -13.35 -0.09
N VAL A 26 -5.44 -13.27 -1.39
CA VAL A 26 -4.78 -12.31 -2.29
C VAL A 26 -5.19 -10.84 -2.08
N MET A 27 -6.24 -10.61 -1.28
CA MET A 27 -6.74 -9.27 -0.92
C MET A 27 -6.08 -8.71 0.34
N HIS A 28 -5.29 -9.49 1.08
CA HIS A 28 -4.55 -8.95 2.20
C HIS A 28 -3.52 -7.93 1.73
N PRO A 29 -3.47 -6.75 2.38
CA PRO A 29 -2.58 -5.68 1.93
C PRO A 29 -1.13 -5.92 2.37
N VAL A 30 -0.23 -5.51 1.49
CA VAL A 30 1.19 -5.24 1.75
C VAL A 30 1.41 -3.76 1.41
N ALA A 31 1.98 -2.99 2.30
CA ALA A 31 2.15 -1.54 2.11
C ALA A 31 0.86 -0.81 1.63
N GLY A 32 -0.29 -1.24 2.14
CA GLY A 32 -1.59 -0.64 1.81
C GLY A 32 -2.21 -1.04 0.46
N LEU A 33 -1.57 -1.91 -0.33
CA LEU A 33 -2.11 -2.44 -1.59
C LEU A 33 -2.36 -3.95 -1.45
N PRO A 34 -3.52 -4.51 -1.87
CA PRO A 34 -3.73 -5.94 -1.93
C PRO A 34 -2.60 -6.68 -2.65
N MET A 35 -2.21 -7.88 -2.20
CA MET A 35 -1.12 -8.66 -2.81
C MET A 35 -1.28 -8.84 -4.31
N ILE A 36 -2.49 -9.16 -4.78
CA ILE A 36 -2.78 -9.27 -6.22
C ILE A 36 -2.51 -7.95 -6.96
N GLY A 37 -2.71 -6.81 -6.29
CA GLY A 37 -2.43 -5.49 -6.86
C GLY A 37 -0.93 -5.27 -7.13
N HIS A 38 -0.07 -5.75 -6.25
CA HIS A 38 1.38 -5.74 -6.47
C HIS A 38 1.75 -6.59 -7.69
N VAL A 39 1.20 -7.81 -7.80
CA VAL A 39 1.47 -8.70 -8.93
C VAL A 39 1.04 -8.08 -10.26
N LEU A 40 -0.17 -7.52 -10.33
CA LEU A 40 -0.67 -6.85 -11.53
C LEU A 40 0.19 -5.63 -11.90
N LYS A 41 0.55 -4.80 -10.91
CA LYS A 41 1.40 -3.62 -11.10
C LYS A 41 2.80 -4.00 -11.60
N THR A 42 3.40 -5.03 -11.00
CA THR A 42 4.71 -5.53 -11.39
C THR A 42 4.70 -6.09 -12.80
N ALA A 43 3.68 -6.88 -13.15
CA ALA A 43 3.54 -7.45 -14.49
C ALA A 43 3.35 -6.35 -15.55
N ALA A 44 2.53 -5.34 -15.28
CA ALA A 44 2.42 -4.17 -16.16
C ALA A 44 3.75 -3.42 -16.30
N GLY A 45 4.50 -3.25 -15.19
CA GLY A 45 5.83 -2.64 -15.18
C GLY A 45 6.88 -3.43 -15.96
N ALA A 46 6.69 -4.74 -16.11
CA ALA A 46 7.52 -5.62 -16.97
C ALA A 46 7.12 -5.55 -18.46
N GLY A 47 6.20 -4.67 -18.82
CA GLY A 47 5.72 -4.49 -20.20
C GLY A 47 4.82 -5.64 -20.66
N ILE A 48 4.01 -6.21 -19.77
CA ILE A 48 3.00 -7.21 -20.16
C ILE A 48 1.74 -6.48 -20.59
N ASP A 49 1.22 -6.82 -21.77
CA ASP A 49 0.17 -6.09 -22.45
C ASP A 49 -1.24 -6.52 -22.05
N ARG A 50 -1.42 -7.82 -21.81
CA ARG A 50 -2.72 -8.43 -21.56
C ARG A 50 -2.72 -9.23 -20.27
N PHE A 51 -3.88 -9.26 -19.64
CA PHE A 51 -4.08 -9.94 -18.35
C PHE A 51 -5.30 -10.84 -18.39
N ALA A 52 -5.18 -12.03 -17.82
CA ALA A 52 -6.28 -12.87 -17.42
C ALA A 52 -6.15 -13.13 -15.90
N VAL A 53 -7.20 -12.88 -15.14
CA VAL A 53 -7.20 -13.12 -13.69
C VAL A 53 -8.17 -14.25 -13.39
N VAL A 54 -7.63 -15.35 -12.87
CA VAL A 54 -8.41 -16.53 -12.51
C VAL A 54 -8.82 -16.42 -11.06
N VAL A 55 -10.12 -16.26 -10.83
CA VAL A 55 -10.71 -16.10 -9.50
C VAL A 55 -11.50 -17.35 -9.09
N GLY A 56 -11.63 -17.57 -7.79
CA GLY A 56 -12.46 -18.67 -7.27
C GLY A 56 -13.95 -18.32 -7.27
N ASN A 57 -14.79 -19.35 -7.14
CA ASN A 57 -16.22 -19.19 -6.96
C ASN A 57 -16.53 -18.29 -5.74
N GLY A 58 -17.40 -17.31 -5.91
CA GLY A 58 -17.80 -16.36 -4.87
C GLY A 58 -16.76 -15.28 -4.52
N ALA A 59 -15.67 -15.14 -5.27
CA ALA A 59 -14.59 -14.17 -5.02
C ALA A 59 -14.93 -12.75 -5.54
N GLY A 60 -16.11 -12.22 -5.23
CA GLY A 60 -16.56 -10.89 -5.68
C GLY A 60 -15.56 -9.77 -5.39
N ALA A 61 -15.00 -9.72 -4.19
CA ALA A 61 -14.02 -8.70 -3.81
C ALA A 61 -12.74 -8.73 -4.67
N VAL A 62 -12.26 -9.93 -5.04
CA VAL A 62 -11.09 -10.07 -5.93
C VAL A 62 -11.43 -9.61 -7.34
N ARG A 63 -12.61 -9.99 -7.83
CA ARG A 63 -13.13 -9.58 -9.14
C ARG A 63 -13.26 -8.06 -9.26
N ASP A 64 -13.91 -7.44 -8.26
CA ASP A 64 -14.12 -5.98 -8.22
C ASP A 64 -12.79 -5.20 -8.16
N PHE A 65 -11.83 -5.72 -7.39
CA PHE A 65 -10.50 -5.12 -7.31
C PHE A 65 -9.75 -5.28 -8.64
N ALA A 66 -9.71 -6.49 -9.20
CA ALA A 66 -9.00 -6.75 -10.46
C ALA A 66 -9.56 -5.94 -11.62
N ALA A 67 -10.91 -5.79 -11.71
CA ALA A 67 -11.57 -4.97 -12.71
C ALA A 67 -11.19 -3.48 -12.62
N LYS A 68 -10.90 -2.98 -11.42
CA LYS A 68 -10.42 -1.60 -11.22
C LYS A 68 -8.91 -1.46 -11.47
N ALA A 69 -8.11 -2.42 -11.03
CA ALA A 69 -6.65 -2.40 -11.13
C ALA A 69 -6.15 -2.66 -12.56
N ALA A 70 -6.86 -3.51 -13.31
CA ALA A 70 -6.57 -3.86 -14.70
C ALA A 70 -7.88 -3.91 -15.51
N PRO A 71 -8.44 -2.77 -15.95
CA PRO A 71 -9.77 -2.70 -16.57
C PRO A 71 -9.91 -3.52 -17.87
N ALA A 72 -8.80 -3.79 -18.56
CA ALA A 72 -8.77 -4.60 -19.78
C ALA A 72 -8.52 -6.10 -19.50
N ALA A 73 -8.42 -6.51 -18.24
CA ALA A 73 -8.17 -7.90 -17.88
C ALA A 73 -9.41 -8.77 -18.11
N VAL A 74 -9.18 -9.97 -18.65
CA VAL A 74 -10.21 -11.01 -18.73
C VAL A 74 -10.35 -11.65 -17.34
N LEU A 75 -11.54 -11.58 -16.76
CA LEU A 75 -11.81 -12.17 -15.44
C LEU A 75 -12.49 -13.52 -15.61
N VAL A 76 -11.80 -14.58 -15.23
CA VAL A 76 -12.23 -15.97 -15.43
C VAL A 76 -12.49 -16.62 -14.08
N GLU A 77 -13.59 -17.36 -13.98
CA GLU A 77 -13.92 -18.12 -12.77
C GLU A 77 -13.47 -19.57 -12.89
N GLN A 78 -12.65 -19.99 -11.94
CA GLN A 78 -12.37 -21.41 -11.74
C GLN A 78 -13.47 -22.01 -10.86
N VAL A 79 -14.41 -22.73 -11.47
CA VAL A 79 -15.55 -23.34 -10.76
C VAL A 79 -15.09 -24.53 -9.94
N GLU A 80 -14.31 -25.43 -10.54
CA GLU A 80 -13.75 -26.61 -9.89
C GLU A 80 -12.25 -26.45 -9.66
N ARG A 81 -11.79 -26.81 -8.48
CA ARG A 81 -10.37 -26.68 -8.09
C ARG A 81 -9.62 -27.99 -8.31
N LEU A 82 -9.34 -28.27 -9.55
CA LEU A 82 -8.68 -29.50 -9.98
C LEU A 82 -7.17 -29.37 -10.19
N GLY A 83 -6.55 -28.33 -9.64
CA GLY A 83 -5.12 -28.10 -9.72
C GLY A 83 -4.73 -26.82 -10.47
N THR A 84 -3.40 -26.56 -10.51
CA THR A 84 -2.86 -25.28 -11.06
C THR A 84 -2.91 -25.24 -12.58
N ALA A 85 -2.68 -26.35 -13.28
CA ALA A 85 -2.84 -26.40 -14.73
C ALA A 85 -4.30 -26.20 -15.15
N HIS A 86 -5.25 -26.79 -14.40
CA HIS A 86 -6.67 -26.57 -14.60
C HIS A 86 -7.05 -25.09 -14.41
N ALA A 87 -6.47 -24.43 -13.41
CA ALA A 87 -6.67 -22.99 -13.22
C ALA A 87 -6.18 -22.17 -14.43
N VAL A 88 -5.02 -22.51 -14.99
CA VAL A 88 -4.51 -21.85 -16.21
C VAL A 88 -5.42 -22.12 -17.41
N LEU A 89 -5.89 -23.36 -17.57
CA LEU A 89 -6.82 -23.73 -18.65
C LEU A 89 -8.22 -23.07 -18.52
N ALA A 90 -8.63 -22.64 -17.32
CA ALA A 90 -9.84 -21.84 -17.19
C ALA A 90 -9.75 -20.54 -18.01
N ALA A 91 -8.54 -19.99 -18.22
CA ALA A 91 -8.30 -18.84 -19.07
C ALA A 91 -8.10 -19.19 -20.56
N ARG A 92 -8.60 -20.32 -21.03
CA ARG A 92 -8.42 -20.83 -22.40
C ARG A 92 -8.74 -19.78 -23.48
N GLU A 93 -9.85 -19.06 -23.34
CA GLU A 93 -10.25 -18.02 -24.31
C GLU A 93 -9.18 -16.94 -24.47
N ALA A 94 -8.51 -16.55 -23.36
CA ALA A 94 -7.40 -15.59 -23.41
C ALA A 94 -6.13 -16.19 -24.03
N LEU A 95 -5.92 -17.51 -23.87
CA LEU A 95 -4.80 -18.26 -24.45
C LEU A 95 -4.97 -18.49 -25.95
N GLU A 96 -6.19 -18.60 -26.46
CA GLU A 96 -6.49 -18.77 -27.88
C GLU A 96 -6.22 -17.49 -28.69
N ILE A 97 -6.18 -16.35 -28.03
CA ILE A 97 -5.73 -15.10 -28.65
C ILE A 97 -4.19 -15.12 -28.65
N ALA A 98 -3.59 -15.13 -29.84
CA ALA A 98 -2.14 -15.25 -30.00
C ALA A 98 -1.35 -14.27 -29.09
N ALA A 99 -0.39 -14.81 -28.39
CA ALA A 99 0.63 -14.09 -27.64
C ALA A 99 1.96 -14.78 -27.85
N ASP A 100 3.07 -14.02 -27.92
CA ASP A 100 4.41 -14.63 -28.02
C ASP A 100 4.83 -15.20 -26.65
N ASP A 101 4.57 -14.45 -25.59
CA ASP A 101 4.96 -14.81 -24.21
C ASP A 101 3.71 -14.95 -23.32
N VAL A 102 3.59 -16.07 -22.61
CA VAL A 102 2.56 -16.26 -21.58
C VAL A 102 3.24 -16.49 -20.25
N LEU A 103 2.97 -15.62 -19.27
CA LEU A 103 3.47 -15.79 -17.91
C LEU A 103 2.33 -16.23 -16.98
N VAL A 104 2.54 -17.29 -16.21
CA VAL A 104 1.65 -17.75 -15.15
C VAL A 104 2.20 -17.24 -13.83
N LEU A 105 1.43 -16.38 -13.16
CA LEU A 105 1.79 -15.69 -11.93
C LEU A 105 0.80 -16.06 -10.82
N TYR A 106 1.25 -15.98 -9.58
CA TYR A 106 0.39 -16.20 -8.42
C TYR A 106 0.05 -14.88 -7.74
N GLY A 107 -1.22 -14.65 -7.46
CA GLY A 107 -1.70 -13.43 -6.82
C GLY A 107 -1.22 -13.22 -5.37
N ASP A 108 -0.55 -14.21 -4.79
CA ASP A 108 0.00 -14.20 -3.43
C ASP A 108 1.55 -14.12 -3.37
N THR A 109 2.20 -13.78 -4.49
CA THR A 109 3.65 -13.53 -4.58
C THR A 109 3.95 -12.04 -4.85
N PRO A 110 3.65 -11.12 -3.91
CA PRO A 110 3.66 -9.69 -4.16
C PRO A 110 5.05 -9.07 -4.29
N LEU A 111 6.11 -9.80 -3.98
CA LEU A 111 7.50 -9.30 -3.97
C LEU A 111 8.27 -9.55 -5.27
N VAL A 112 7.69 -10.29 -6.22
CA VAL A 112 8.34 -10.51 -7.52
C VAL A 112 8.61 -9.18 -8.21
N THR A 113 9.77 -9.06 -8.85
CA THR A 113 10.19 -7.81 -9.51
C THR A 113 9.87 -7.81 -11.00
N ALA A 114 9.72 -6.62 -11.58
CA ALA A 114 9.56 -6.46 -13.03
C ALA A 114 10.80 -6.95 -13.78
N GLU A 115 11.99 -6.83 -13.19
CA GLU A 115 13.25 -7.32 -13.75
C GLU A 115 13.24 -8.85 -13.87
N THR A 116 12.82 -9.55 -12.84
CA THR A 116 12.70 -11.02 -12.85
C THR A 116 11.71 -11.49 -13.92
N LEU A 117 10.54 -10.84 -14.05
CA LEU A 117 9.58 -11.15 -15.11
C LEU A 117 10.16 -10.86 -16.51
N ALA A 118 10.90 -9.76 -16.66
CA ALA A 118 11.58 -9.44 -17.92
C ALA A 118 12.67 -10.47 -18.28
N ARG A 119 13.40 -11.01 -17.29
CA ARG A 119 14.35 -12.11 -17.51
C ARG A 119 13.65 -13.38 -17.99
N MET A 120 12.50 -13.74 -17.43
CA MET A 120 11.69 -14.87 -17.92
C MET A 120 11.31 -14.68 -19.40
N ARG A 121 10.80 -13.50 -19.76
CA ARG A 121 10.45 -13.16 -21.14
C ARG A 121 11.65 -13.18 -22.07
N ALA A 122 12.83 -12.79 -21.58
CA ALA A 122 14.05 -12.84 -22.37
C ALA A 122 14.45 -14.27 -22.75
N GLU A 123 14.26 -15.25 -21.87
CA GLU A 123 14.52 -16.66 -22.20
C GLU A 123 13.51 -17.21 -23.22
N LEU A 124 12.23 -16.84 -23.10
CA LEU A 124 11.22 -17.15 -24.13
C LEU A 124 11.61 -16.58 -25.49
N ALA A 125 12.08 -15.33 -25.52
CA ALA A 125 12.54 -14.68 -26.73
C ALA A 125 13.81 -15.32 -27.32
N ARG A 126 14.62 -16.03 -26.54
CA ARG A 126 15.77 -16.82 -26.97
C ARG A 126 15.41 -18.21 -27.53
N GLY A 127 14.12 -18.57 -27.46
CA GLY A 127 13.60 -19.83 -28.02
C GLY A 127 13.23 -20.88 -26.95
N ALA A 128 13.28 -20.55 -25.67
CA ALA A 128 12.72 -21.45 -24.67
C ALA A 128 11.21 -21.58 -24.86
N SER A 129 10.69 -22.80 -24.76
CA SER A 129 9.24 -23.07 -24.78
C SER A 129 8.61 -23.02 -23.40
N VAL A 130 9.39 -23.36 -22.36
CA VAL A 130 9.01 -23.28 -20.96
C VAL A 130 10.16 -22.67 -20.16
N VAL A 131 9.84 -21.68 -19.35
CA VAL A 131 10.77 -21.04 -18.39
C VAL A 131 10.22 -21.22 -16.99
N VAL A 132 11.00 -21.80 -16.10
CA VAL A 132 10.63 -21.99 -14.69
C VAL A 132 11.42 -21.02 -13.83
N LEU A 133 10.74 -20.34 -12.93
CA LEU A 133 11.41 -19.53 -11.91
C LEU A 133 11.75 -20.41 -10.71
N GLY A 134 13.04 -20.56 -10.44
CA GLY A 134 13.57 -21.28 -9.28
C GLY A 134 14.19 -20.33 -8.27
N PHE A 135 14.45 -20.83 -7.08
CA PHE A 135 15.14 -20.11 -6.00
C PHE A 135 15.79 -21.06 -5.01
N ARG A 136 16.66 -20.54 -4.15
CA ARG A 136 17.34 -21.34 -3.11
C ARG A 136 16.99 -20.80 -1.73
N PRO A 137 15.94 -21.36 -1.08
CA PRO A 137 15.60 -21.00 0.29
C PRO A 137 16.61 -21.59 1.29
N GLU A 138 16.76 -20.98 2.45
CA GLU A 138 17.53 -21.54 3.56
C GLU A 138 16.97 -22.91 4.02
N VAL A 139 15.64 -23.03 3.99
CA VAL A 139 14.93 -24.27 4.32
C VAL A 139 14.05 -24.69 3.14
N PRO A 140 14.43 -25.71 2.36
CA PRO A 140 13.70 -26.11 1.15
C PRO A 140 12.41 -26.89 1.42
N THR A 141 12.07 -27.19 2.67
CA THR A 141 10.88 -27.96 3.06
C THR A 141 9.58 -27.30 2.56
N GLY A 142 8.73 -28.08 1.92
CA GLY A 142 7.41 -27.64 1.42
C GLY A 142 7.41 -27.15 -0.02
N TYR A 143 8.57 -27.02 -0.66
CA TYR A 143 8.68 -26.58 -2.06
C TYR A 143 8.92 -27.78 -3.01
N GLY A 144 8.49 -27.66 -4.25
CA GLY A 144 8.90 -28.57 -5.33
C GLY A 144 10.39 -28.41 -5.64
N ARG A 145 11.05 -29.50 -6.03
CA ARG A 145 12.47 -29.50 -6.39
C ARG A 145 12.65 -29.41 -7.90
N LEU A 146 13.57 -28.57 -8.34
CA LEU A 146 13.99 -28.50 -9.73
C LEU A 146 15.07 -29.56 -9.97
N ILE A 147 14.74 -30.57 -10.76
CA ILE A 147 15.63 -31.69 -11.07
C ILE A 147 16.41 -31.34 -12.34
N GLU A 148 17.68 -31.05 -12.18
CA GLU A 148 18.57 -30.70 -13.29
C GLU A 148 19.61 -31.80 -13.52
N ARG A 149 19.95 -32.01 -14.78
CA ARG A 149 21.09 -32.83 -15.20
C ARG A 149 21.80 -32.16 -16.37
N ASP A 150 23.10 -32.04 -16.28
CA ASP A 150 23.95 -31.42 -17.32
C ASP A 150 23.49 -30.01 -17.74
N GLY A 151 22.95 -29.23 -16.79
CA GLY A 151 22.43 -27.88 -17.01
C GLY A 151 21.04 -27.82 -17.66
N GLN A 152 20.38 -28.95 -17.85
CA GLN A 152 19.02 -29.03 -18.38
C GLN A 152 18.03 -29.35 -17.25
N LEU A 153 16.96 -28.56 -17.15
CA LEU A 153 15.84 -28.83 -16.25
C LEU A 153 15.01 -29.99 -16.81
N LEU A 154 14.96 -31.12 -16.08
CA LEU A 154 14.27 -32.35 -16.50
C LEU A 154 12.85 -32.45 -15.95
N ALA A 155 12.66 -32.10 -14.69
CA ALA A 155 11.39 -32.25 -13.97
C ALA A 155 11.28 -31.24 -12.82
N ILE A 156 10.05 -31.03 -12.37
CA ILE A 156 9.75 -30.43 -11.06
C ILE A 156 9.11 -31.53 -10.21
N ARG A 157 9.75 -31.89 -9.11
CA ARG A 157 9.24 -32.93 -8.22
C ARG A 157 8.64 -32.30 -6.97
N GLU A 158 7.34 -32.47 -6.76
CA GLU A 158 6.68 -32.01 -5.54
C GLU A 158 7.27 -32.74 -4.31
N GLU A 159 7.44 -32.04 -3.18
CA GLU A 159 8.12 -32.60 -2.00
C GLU A 159 7.57 -33.94 -1.52
N ARG A 160 6.25 -34.12 -1.61
CA ARG A 160 5.59 -35.36 -1.18
C ARG A 160 5.92 -36.57 -2.05
N GLU A 161 6.27 -36.32 -3.29
CA GLU A 161 6.60 -37.34 -4.31
C GLU A 161 8.11 -37.49 -4.50
N ALA A 162 8.89 -36.56 -3.92
CA ALA A 162 10.34 -36.56 -4.03
C ALA A 162 11.00 -37.68 -3.21
N SER A 163 12.00 -38.34 -3.79
CA SER A 163 12.91 -39.24 -3.09
C SER A 163 13.74 -38.49 -2.04
N GLU A 164 14.46 -39.24 -1.18
CA GLU A 164 15.38 -38.60 -0.20
C GLU A 164 16.48 -37.79 -0.89
N GLU A 165 17.03 -38.32 -2.00
CA GLU A 165 18.03 -37.63 -2.80
C GLU A 165 17.48 -36.36 -3.44
N GLU A 166 16.27 -36.42 -4.00
CA GLU A 166 15.61 -35.26 -4.58
C GLU A 166 15.27 -34.20 -3.54
N ARG A 167 14.84 -34.57 -2.32
CA ARG A 167 14.60 -33.65 -1.21
C ARG A 167 15.85 -32.90 -0.76
N ALA A 168 17.03 -33.46 -0.96
CA ALA A 168 18.31 -32.81 -0.65
C ALA A 168 18.68 -31.69 -1.64
N ILE A 169 18.00 -31.62 -2.80
CA ILE A 169 18.22 -30.56 -3.78
C ILE A 169 17.76 -29.21 -3.19
N GLY A 170 18.69 -28.25 -3.13
CA GLY A 170 18.40 -26.91 -2.60
C GLY A 170 17.76 -25.96 -3.64
N PHE A 171 17.67 -26.35 -4.92
CA PHE A 171 17.04 -25.54 -5.94
C PHE A 171 15.56 -25.87 -6.05
N CYS A 172 14.72 -24.90 -5.65
CA CYS A 172 13.29 -25.07 -5.45
C CYS A 172 12.47 -24.32 -6.49
N ASN A 173 11.28 -24.83 -6.79
CA ASN A 173 10.31 -24.18 -7.66
C ASN A 173 9.63 -23.00 -6.94
N ALA A 174 9.68 -21.82 -7.54
CA ALA A 174 8.98 -20.63 -7.08
C ALA A 174 7.50 -20.58 -7.50
N GLY A 175 7.07 -21.52 -8.35
CA GLY A 175 5.72 -21.59 -8.87
C GLY A 175 5.50 -20.78 -10.16
N LEU A 176 6.16 -19.65 -10.35
CA LEU A 176 6.00 -18.82 -11.53
C LEU A 176 6.62 -19.49 -12.76
N MET A 177 5.87 -19.52 -13.86
CA MET A 177 6.30 -20.15 -15.10
C MET A 177 6.02 -19.25 -16.31
N GLY A 178 6.91 -19.29 -17.29
CA GLY A 178 6.74 -18.68 -18.60
C GLY A 178 6.58 -19.73 -19.70
N PHE A 179 5.76 -19.45 -20.67
CA PHE A 179 5.49 -20.34 -21.79
C PHE A 179 5.56 -19.58 -23.11
N HIS A 180 6.06 -20.23 -24.14
CA HIS A 180 5.89 -19.76 -25.51
C HIS A 180 4.43 -19.94 -25.93
N GLY A 181 3.79 -18.90 -26.45
CA GLY A 181 2.35 -18.90 -26.70
C GLY A 181 1.88 -19.95 -27.67
N GLU A 182 2.67 -20.33 -28.68
CA GLU A 182 2.31 -21.37 -29.64
C GLU A 182 2.26 -22.78 -29.01
N THR A 183 3.03 -23.02 -27.95
CA THR A 183 3.19 -24.36 -27.36
C THR A 183 2.37 -24.60 -26.09
N ILE A 184 1.98 -23.52 -25.38
CA ILE A 184 1.35 -23.64 -24.07
C ILE A 184 0.09 -24.51 -24.06
N LEU A 185 -0.86 -24.29 -24.97
CA LEU A 185 -2.10 -25.07 -25.01
C LEU A 185 -1.84 -26.57 -25.27
N ALA A 186 -0.87 -26.86 -26.15
CA ALA A 186 -0.50 -28.25 -26.42
C ALA A 186 0.14 -28.91 -25.20
N VAL A 187 0.96 -28.20 -24.44
CA VAL A 187 1.57 -28.70 -23.21
C VAL A 187 0.52 -28.88 -22.13
N LEU A 188 -0.31 -27.87 -21.86
CA LEU A 188 -1.34 -27.93 -20.81
C LEU A 188 -2.39 -29.03 -21.04
N ASN A 189 -2.82 -29.24 -22.28
CA ASN A 189 -3.78 -30.29 -22.61
C ASN A 189 -3.22 -31.72 -22.48
N ALA A 190 -1.92 -31.88 -22.33
CA ALA A 190 -1.28 -33.16 -22.10
C ALA A 190 -1.03 -33.48 -20.63
N ILE A 191 -1.25 -32.51 -19.75
CA ILE A 191 -1.17 -32.71 -18.29
C ILE A 191 -2.32 -33.61 -17.86
N ASP A 192 -2.04 -34.66 -17.14
CA ASP A 192 -3.04 -35.51 -16.51
C ASP A 192 -3.14 -35.27 -14.99
N ASN A 193 -3.98 -36.01 -14.31
CA ASN A 193 -4.15 -35.96 -12.86
C ASN A 193 -3.73 -37.25 -12.14
N ASN A 194 -2.86 -38.01 -12.75
CA ASN A 194 -2.40 -39.28 -12.22
C ASN A 194 -1.30 -39.10 -11.15
N ASN A 195 -1.62 -38.43 -10.07
CA ASN A 195 -0.72 -38.10 -8.96
C ASN A 195 -1.41 -38.30 -7.59
N ALA A 196 -0.67 -38.13 -6.50
CA ALA A 196 -1.13 -38.38 -5.14
C ALA A 196 -2.39 -37.59 -4.69
N LYS A 197 -2.69 -36.46 -5.36
CA LYS A 197 -3.87 -35.62 -5.06
C LYS A 197 -4.98 -35.73 -6.10
N GLY A 198 -4.74 -36.34 -7.26
CA GLY A 198 -5.67 -36.35 -8.39
C GLY A 198 -5.86 -34.95 -9.01
N GLU A 199 -4.87 -34.09 -8.93
CA GLU A 199 -4.88 -32.70 -9.42
C GLU A 199 -4.04 -32.57 -10.68
N PHE A 200 -4.41 -31.63 -11.57
CA PHE A 200 -3.61 -31.28 -12.75
C PHE A 200 -2.50 -30.30 -12.33
N TYR A 201 -1.29 -30.82 -12.12
CA TYR A 201 -0.15 -30.02 -11.70
C TYR A 201 0.49 -29.28 -12.86
N LEU A 202 0.63 -27.96 -12.75
CA LEU A 202 1.33 -27.15 -13.75
C LEU A 202 2.83 -27.54 -13.87
N THR A 203 3.40 -28.08 -12.81
CA THR A 203 4.78 -28.56 -12.74
C THR A 203 5.08 -29.69 -13.73
N ASP A 204 4.07 -30.48 -14.08
CA ASP A 204 4.20 -31.57 -15.07
C ASP A 204 4.48 -31.06 -16.50
N ALA A 205 4.21 -29.77 -16.76
CA ALA A 205 4.52 -29.11 -18.01
C ALA A 205 6.00 -29.25 -18.39
N VAL A 206 6.90 -29.31 -17.41
CA VAL A 206 8.35 -29.47 -17.64
C VAL A 206 8.68 -30.83 -18.27
N GLU A 207 8.19 -31.91 -17.67
CA GLU A 207 8.42 -33.27 -18.19
C GLU A 207 7.78 -33.44 -19.58
N ILE A 208 6.55 -32.94 -19.76
CA ILE A 208 5.83 -32.99 -21.04
C ILE A 208 6.58 -32.21 -22.13
N ALA A 209 7.08 -31.03 -21.81
CA ALA A 209 7.87 -30.23 -22.75
C ALA A 209 9.15 -30.98 -23.16
N ASN A 210 9.88 -31.55 -22.21
CA ASN A 210 11.08 -32.35 -22.49
C ASN A 210 10.77 -33.58 -23.36
N GLN A 211 9.70 -34.32 -23.08
CA GLN A 211 9.27 -35.47 -23.87
C GLN A 211 8.94 -35.09 -25.33
N ARG A 212 8.54 -33.86 -25.58
CA ARG A 212 8.23 -33.31 -26.90
C ARG A 212 9.42 -32.66 -27.58
N GLY A 213 10.60 -32.68 -26.95
CA GLY A 213 11.81 -32.03 -27.47
C GLY A 213 11.77 -30.51 -27.49
N LEU A 214 10.91 -29.91 -26.63
CA LEU A 214 10.79 -28.46 -26.45
C LEU A 214 11.89 -27.95 -25.51
N GLY A 215 12.37 -26.75 -25.74
CA GLY A 215 13.38 -26.12 -24.87
C GLY A 215 12.81 -25.74 -23.52
N VAL A 216 13.40 -26.24 -22.43
CA VAL A 216 13.02 -25.92 -21.05
C VAL A 216 14.20 -25.31 -20.33
N VAL A 217 13.99 -24.17 -19.66
CA VAL A 217 15.02 -23.40 -18.95
C VAL A 217 14.54 -23.07 -17.53
N ALA A 218 15.41 -23.23 -16.54
CA ALA A 218 15.23 -22.67 -15.21
C ALA A 218 16.06 -21.38 -15.08
N ILE A 219 15.48 -20.36 -14.46
CA ILE A 219 16.22 -19.17 -14.04
C ILE A 219 16.10 -18.99 -12.53
N GLU A 220 17.18 -18.56 -11.90
CA GLU A 220 17.20 -18.35 -10.45
C GLU A 220 16.79 -16.92 -10.10
N ALA A 221 15.87 -16.77 -9.12
CA ALA A 221 15.50 -15.51 -8.49
C ALA A 221 16.04 -15.44 -7.07
N ASP A 222 16.10 -14.22 -6.53
CA ASP A 222 16.35 -14.02 -5.11
C ASP A 222 15.19 -14.63 -4.29
N ALA A 223 15.53 -15.39 -3.25
CA ALA A 223 14.54 -16.01 -2.37
C ALA A 223 13.58 -14.99 -1.75
N ALA A 224 14.04 -13.76 -1.52
CA ALA A 224 13.21 -12.67 -1.02
C ALA A 224 12.15 -12.17 -2.01
N GLU A 225 12.26 -12.51 -3.32
CA GLU A 225 11.27 -12.11 -4.32
C GLU A 225 10.08 -13.05 -4.44
N VAL A 226 10.30 -14.33 -4.16
CA VAL A 226 9.38 -15.41 -4.54
C VAL A 226 8.62 -16.02 -3.37
N GLY A 227 8.71 -15.41 -2.19
CA GLY A 227 7.96 -15.83 -1.01
C GLY A 227 6.45 -15.74 -1.24
N GLY A 228 5.79 -16.88 -1.35
CA GLY A 228 4.33 -16.98 -1.40
C GLY A 228 3.72 -16.85 0.00
N VAL A 229 2.66 -16.06 0.12
CA VAL A 229 1.97 -15.82 1.40
C VAL A 229 0.83 -16.80 1.60
N ASN A 230 0.87 -17.59 2.65
CA ASN A 230 -0.19 -18.54 3.03
C ASN A 230 -0.70 -18.32 4.46
N THR A 231 0.10 -17.66 5.31
CA THR A 231 -0.20 -17.41 6.71
C THR A 231 -0.01 -15.92 7.05
N ARG A 232 -0.50 -15.50 8.21
CA ARG A 232 -0.28 -14.14 8.72
C ARG A 232 1.18 -13.87 9.09
N ALA A 233 1.92 -14.90 9.47
CA ALA A 233 3.35 -14.76 9.75
C ALA A 233 4.13 -14.45 8.46
N GLU A 234 3.89 -15.24 7.40
CA GLU A 234 4.49 -14.98 6.08
C GLU A 234 4.07 -13.61 5.51
N LEU A 235 2.81 -13.17 5.76
CA LEU A 235 2.38 -11.82 5.38
C LEU A 235 3.21 -10.74 6.09
N ALA A 236 3.49 -10.91 7.37
CA ALA A 236 4.32 -9.97 8.13
C ALA A 236 5.77 -9.94 7.63
N ASP A 237 6.32 -11.10 7.25
CA ASP A 237 7.65 -11.18 6.65
C ASP A 237 7.71 -10.49 5.29
N VAL A 238 6.70 -10.69 4.44
CA VAL A 238 6.58 -10.02 3.15
C VAL A 238 6.43 -8.51 3.32
N GLU A 239 5.63 -8.03 4.27
CA GLU A 239 5.53 -6.61 4.61
C GLU A 239 6.89 -6.04 5.00
N ARG A 240 7.64 -6.72 5.89
CA ARG A 240 8.97 -6.29 6.32
C ARG A 240 9.94 -6.16 5.14
N ILE A 241 10.00 -7.18 4.27
CA ILE A 241 10.88 -7.18 3.09
C ILE A 241 10.51 -6.04 2.14
N TRP A 242 9.21 -5.83 1.91
CA TRP A 242 8.74 -4.73 1.06
C TRP A 242 9.15 -3.37 1.64
N GLN A 243 8.93 -3.16 2.95
CA GLN A 243 9.31 -1.93 3.65
C GLN A 243 10.81 -1.68 3.60
N ASP A 244 11.64 -2.71 3.82
CA ASP A 244 13.10 -2.61 3.74
C ASP A 244 13.53 -2.14 2.35
N ARG A 245 12.99 -2.72 1.27
CA ARG A 245 13.26 -2.32 -0.12
C ARG A 245 12.82 -0.87 -0.40
N ALA A 246 11.62 -0.50 0.05
CA ALA A 246 11.09 0.84 -0.19
C ALA A 246 11.91 1.93 0.54
N ARG A 247 12.28 1.67 1.81
CA ARG A 247 13.15 2.58 2.57
C ARG A 247 14.53 2.72 1.95
N GLN A 248 15.14 1.60 1.56
CA GLN A 248 16.44 1.63 0.89
C GLN A 248 16.39 2.43 -0.41
N ALA A 249 15.37 2.25 -1.23
CA ALA A 249 15.18 3.01 -2.45
C ALA A 249 15.03 4.52 -2.16
N ALA A 250 14.25 4.90 -1.14
CA ALA A 250 14.08 6.29 -0.73
C ALA A 250 15.40 6.92 -0.23
N LEU A 251 16.19 6.20 0.60
CA LEU A 251 17.48 6.66 1.08
C LEU A 251 18.46 6.90 -0.09
N LEU A 252 18.51 5.98 -1.05
CA LEU A 252 19.35 6.12 -2.26
C LEU A 252 18.88 7.26 -3.17
N ALA A 253 17.59 7.62 -3.13
CA ALA A 253 17.03 8.76 -3.86
C ALA A 253 17.23 10.12 -3.14
N GLY A 254 17.92 10.14 -2.00
CA GLY A 254 18.27 11.38 -1.28
C GLY A 254 17.30 11.77 -0.17
N VAL A 255 16.45 10.86 0.30
CA VAL A 255 15.65 11.06 1.51
C VAL A 255 16.50 10.74 2.74
N THR A 256 16.37 11.50 3.80
CA THR A 256 17.01 11.23 5.09
C THR A 256 15.99 10.65 6.08
N MET A 257 16.30 9.48 6.64
CA MET A 257 15.50 8.86 7.72
C MET A 257 16.41 8.62 8.92
N THR A 258 16.05 9.16 10.09
CA THR A 258 16.87 9.04 11.31
C THR A 258 16.88 7.62 11.86
N ALA A 259 15.73 6.92 11.78
CA ALA A 259 15.57 5.52 12.16
C ALA A 259 14.69 4.84 11.11
N PRO A 260 15.26 4.43 9.97
CA PRO A 260 14.50 3.93 8.83
C PRO A 260 13.55 2.78 9.18
N GLU A 261 13.96 1.87 10.05
CA GLU A 261 13.19 0.70 10.47
C GLU A 261 11.86 1.04 11.15
N THR A 262 11.69 2.28 11.61
CA THR A 262 10.48 2.79 12.27
C THR A 262 9.56 3.58 11.34
N VAL A 263 9.96 3.74 10.06
CA VAL A 263 9.19 4.46 9.04
C VAL A 263 8.44 3.45 8.17
N PHE A 264 7.13 3.62 8.05
CA PHE A 264 6.29 2.76 7.22
C PHE A 264 5.78 3.53 6.01
N LEU A 265 6.05 3.02 4.82
CA LEU A 265 5.67 3.62 3.53
C LEU A 265 4.51 2.84 2.90
N ALA A 266 3.58 3.55 2.26
CA ALA A 266 2.60 2.92 1.38
C ALA A 266 3.20 2.71 -0.02
N HIS A 267 2.59 1.78 -0.78
CA HIS A 267 3.04 1.36 -2.11
C HIS A 267 3.13 2.49 -3.16
N ASP A 268 2.45 3.61 -2.90
CA ASP A 268 2.34 4.77 -3.78
C ASP A 268 2.91 6.05 -3.16
N THR A 269 3.55 5.95 -2.01
CA THR A 269 4.23 7.10 -1.36
C THR A 269 5.29 7.66 -2.30
N LYS A 270 5.25 8.98 -2.52
CA LYS A 270 6.22 9.70 -3.33
C LYS A 270 7.02 10.66 -2.45
N LEU A 271 8.31 10.47 -2.39
CA LEU A 271 9.24 11.29 -1.62
C LEU A 271 10.25 11.93 -2.56
N SER A 272 10.39 13.25 -2.49
CA SER A 272 11.45 13.98 -3.20
C SER A 272 12.76 13.94 -2.41
N ARG A 273 13.87 14.34 -3.04
CA ARG A 273 15.17 14.50 -2.37
C ARG A 273 15.11 15.53 -1.23
N ASP A 274 16.06 15.44 -0.31
CA ASP A 274 16.21 16.35 0.83
C ASP A 274 15.01 16.38 1.80
N VAL A 275 14.10 15.40 1.71
CA VAL A 275 13.07 15.18 2.73
C VAL A 275 13.72 14.57 3.96
N LEU A 276 13.44 15.13 5.14
CA LEU A 276 13.87 14.59 6.43
C LEU A 276 12.67 13.92 7.14
N ILE A 277 12.82 12.66 7.52
CA ILE A 277 11.81 11.88 8.23
C ILE A 277 12.37 11.41 9.56
N GLU A 278 11.74 11.82 10.64
CA GLU A 278 12.06 11.39 12.00
C GLU A 278 11.44 10.02 12.34
N PRO A 279 11.78 9.41 13.48
CA PRO A 279 11.30 8.07 13.84
C PRO A 279 9.77 7.96 13.98
N ASN A 280 9.24 6.75 13.74
CA ASN A 280 7.83 6.38 13.96
C ASN A 280 6.85 7.19 13.10
N VAL A 281 7.19 7.44 11.84
CA VAL A 281 6.29 8.08 10.88
C VAL A 281 5.61 7.01 10.03
N PHE A 282 4.29 7.14 9.88
CA PHE A 282 3.47 6.25 9.09
C PHE A 282 2.87 6.97 7.87
N PHE A 283 3.15 6.47 6.69
CA PHE A 283 2.55 6.91 5.43
C PHE A 283 1.49 5.90 4.97
N GLY A 284 0.23 6.30 5.01
CA GLY A 284 -0.85 5.62 4.31
C GLY A 284 -0.86 5.96 2.82
N PRO A 285 -1.75 5.32 2.03
CA PRO A 285 -1.82 5.56 0.59
C PRO A 285 -2.09 7.02 0.21
N GLY A 286 -1.59 7.43 -0.98
CA GLY A 286 -1.87 8.72 -1.58
C GLY A 286 -1.06 9.89 -1.02
N VAL A 287 0.11 9.66 -0.43
CA VAL A 287 0.96 10.72 0.09
C VAL A 287 2.05 11.11 -0.90
N THR A 288 2.17 12.42 -1.15
CA THR A 288 3.25 13.03 -1.94
C THR A 288 3.97 14.09 -1.10
N VAL A 289 5.30 14.05 -1.09
CA VAL A 289 6.15 14.94 -0.31
C VAL A 289 7.20 15.57 -1.21
N ASP A 290 7.17 16.87 -1.30
CA ASP A 290 8.11 17.63 -2.12
C ASP A 290 9.44 17.88 -1.39
N GLU A 291 10.40 18.45 -2.11
CA GLU A 291 11.77 18.69 -1.67
C GLU A 291 11.88 19.54 -0.39
N GLY A 292 12.76 19.14 0.52
CA GLY A 292 13.10 19.89 1.73
C GLY A 292 12.02 19.91 2.81
N VAL A 293 11.01 19.04 2.72
CA VAL A 293 10.00 18.86 3.76
C VAL A 293 10.58 18.16 4.97
N VAL A 294 10.16 18.57 6.16
CA VAL A 294 10.54 17.94 7.43
C VAL A 294 9.30 17.29 8.05
N ILE A 295 9.38 15.98 8.34
CA ILE A 295 8.32 15.23 9.00
C ILE A 295 8.84 14.72 10.33
N HIS A 296 8.34 15.32 11.40
CA HIS A 296 8.71 14.99 12.76
C HIS A 296 8.05 13.71 13.26
N ALA A 297 8.64 13.13 14.29
CA ALA A 297 8.30 11.83 14.86
C ALA A 297 6.81 11.67 15.21
N PHE A 298 6.33 10.41 15.12
CA PHE A 298 4.98 10.00 15.46
C PHE A 298 3.87 10.67 14.62
N SER A 299 4.19 11.10 13.41
CA SER A 299 3.21 11.67 12.49
C SER A 299 2.57 10.57 11.61
N HIS A 300 1.26 10.74 11.33
CA HIS A 300 0.49 9.81 10.51
C HIS A 300 -0.12 10.57 9.33
N LEU A 301 0.26 10.21 8.11
CA LEU A 301 -0.14 10.88 6.88
C LEU A 301 -0.90 9.92 5.97
N THR A 302 -2.01 10.38 5.39
CA THR A 302 -2.77 9.61 4.39
C THR A 302 -3.41 10.58 3.40
N GLY A 303 -3.29 10.32 2.09
CA GLY A 303 -3.94 11.14 1.06
C GLY A 303 -3.58 12.62 1.14
N ALA A 304 -2.32 12.93 1.44
CA ALA A 304 -1.85 14.28 1.72
C ALA A 304 -0.76 14.70 0.73
N HIS A 305 -0.69 15.99 0.43
CA HIS A 305 0.39 16.58 -0.34
C HIS A 305 1.08 17.67 0.49
N LEU A 306 2.40 17.52 0.67
CA LEU A 306 3.26 18.45 1.39
C LEU A 306 4.19 19.14 0.39
N GLU A 307 4.01 20.43 0.22
CA GLU A 307 4.80 21.23 -0.73
C GLU A 307 6.15 21.64 -0.11
N ARG A 308 7.06 22.09 -0.97
CA ARG A 308 8.46 22.41 -0.65
C ARG A 308 8.65 23.13 0.69
N GLY A 309 9.48 22.53 1.53
CA GLY A 309 9.87 23.11 2.82
C GLY A 309 8.77 23.18 3.87
N ALA A 310 7.65 22.52 3.67
CA ALA A 310 6.63 22.37 4.70
C ALA A 310 7.16 21.55 5.89
N GLU A 311 6.64 21.81 7.08
CA GLU A 311 7.05 21.16 8.33
C GLU A 311 5.82 20.55 9.02
N VAL A 312 5.90 19.26 9.40
CA VAL A 312 4.77 18.50 9.97
C VAL A 312 5.18 17.76 11.22
N GLY A 313 4.38 17.88 12.27
CA GLY A 313 4.57 17.14 13.51
C GLY A 313 5.31 17.91 14.62
N PRO A 314 5.74 17.20 15.67
CA PRO A 314 5.49 15.77 15.93
C PRO A 314 4.03 15.49 16.29
N PHE A 315 3.61 14.21 16.26
CA PHE A 315 2.25 13.78 16.59
C PHE A 315 1.16 14.47 15.75
N ALA A 316 1.45 14.76 14.49
CA ALA A 316 0.48 15.34 13.56
C ALA A 316 -0.28 14.23 12.80
N ARG A 317 -1.54 14.52 12.46
CA ARG A 317 -2.35 13.64 11.63
C ARG A 317 -2.83 14.36 10.38
N LEU A 318 -2.34 13.96 9.22
CA LEU A 318 -2.86 14.43 7.94
C LEU A 318 -3.77 13.37 7.34
N ARG A 319 -4.99 13.78 7.01
CA ARG A 319 -6.03 12.93 6.42
C ARG A 319 -6.25 13.27 4.96
N PRO A 320 -7.00 12.40 4.21
CA PRO A 320 -7.24 12.64 2.79
C PRO A 320 -7.74 14.04 2.48
N GLY A 321 -7.12 14.65 1.44
CA GLY A 321 -7.39 16.01 0.99
C GLY A 321 -6.61 17.10 1.74
N ALA A 322 -5.71 16.75 2.67
CA ALA A 322 -4.80 17.72 3.28
C ALA A 322 -3.73 18.16 2.27
N ARG A 323 -3.62 19.46 2.02
CA ARG A 323 -2.59 20.07 1.16
C ARG A 323 -1.87 21.15 1.96
N LEU A 324 -0.58 21.01 2.12
CA LEU A 324 0.28 21.93 2.86
C LEU A 324 1.13 22.72 1.87
N GLY A 325 0.87 24.00 1.75
CA GLY A 325 1.61 24.92 0.88
C GLY A 325 3.06 25.12 1.31
N PRO A 326 3.87 25.77 0.47
CA PRO A 326 5.30 25.92 0.70
C PRO A 326 5.60 26.58 2.05
N LYS A 327 6.57 26.02 2.79
CA LYS A 327 7.03 26.54 4.10
C LYS A 327 5.92 26.69 5.16
N SER A 328 4.77 26.06 4.96
CA SER A 328 3.73 26.01 5.98
C SER A 328 4.15 25.11 7.13
N LYS A 329 3.58 25.34 8.32
CA LYS A 329 3.89 24.56 9.52
C LYS A 329 2.62 24.01 10.15
N VAL A 330 2.56 22.68 10.26
CA VAL A 330 1.55 21.95 11.02
C VAL A 330 2.23 21.24 12.19
N GLY A 331 2.01 21.71 13.41
CA GLY A 331 2.76 21.26 14.57
C GLY A 331 2.11 20.12 15.33
N ASN A 332 2.44 20.02 16.63
CA ASN A 332 2.10 18.88 17.45
C ASN A 332 0.60 18.79 17.81
N PHE A 333 0.06 17.58 17.75
CA PHE A 333 -1.35 17.27 18.03
C PHE A 333 -2.31 18.06 17.15
N VAL A 334 -1.90 18.32 15.89
CA VAL A 334 -2.76 18.95 14.89
C VAL A 334 -3.29 17.90 13.95
N GLU A 335 -4.60 17.93 13.71
CA GLU A 335 -5.25 17.12 12.69
C GLU A 335 -5.74 18.02 11.55
N VAL A 336 -5.35 17.67 10.30
CA VAL A 336 -5.79 18.35 9.08
C VAL A 336 -6.52 17.35 8.19
N LYS A 337 -7.73 17.71 7.74
CA LYS A 337 -8.57 16.89 6.88
C LYS A 337 -9.22 17.74 5.80
N ASN A 338 -9.08 17.34 4.53
CA ASN A 338 -9.73 18.02 3.39
C ASN A 338 -9.59 19.55 3.51
N ALA A 339 -8.33 20.01 3.63
CA ALA A 339 -8.04 21.42 3.84
C ALA A 339 -6.77 21.85 3.10
N GLU A 340 -6.79 23.07 2.59
CA GLU A 340 -5.68 23.72 1.93
C GLU A 340 -5.03 24.70 2.92
N ILE A 341 -3.75 24.52 3.21
CA ILE A 341 -2.95 25.36 4.10
C ILE A 341 -2.02 26.19 3.22
N GLY A 342 -2.17 27.49 3.21
CA GLY A 342 -1.41 28.41 2.37
C GLY A 342 0.07 28.49 2.72
N ALA A 343 0.84 29.08 1.81
CA ALA A 343 2.28 29.26 1.99
C ALA A 343 2.60 30.02 3.29
N GLY A 344 3.57 29.52 4.07
CA GLY A 344 4.00 30.14 5.33
C GLY A 344 2.98 30.13 6.47
N ALA A 345 1.78 29.62 6.27
CA ALA A 345 0.76 29.55 7.33
C ALA A 345 1.19 28.62 8.47
N LYS A 346 0.81 28.97 9.70
CA LYS A 346 1.24 28.31 10.93
C LYS A 346 0.05 27.80 11.75
N ILE A 347 0.01 26.48 11.99
CA ILE A 347 -0.97 25.78 12.80
C ILE A 347 -0.20 24.94 13.80
N SER A 348 0.23 25.53 14.90
CA SER A 348 1.34 24.96 15.67
C SER A 348 0.96 23.94 16.73
N HIS A 349 -0.25 23.97 17.32
CA HIS A 349 -0.57 23.14 18.49
C HIS A 349 -2.03 22.80 18.64
N LEU A 350 -2.36 21.54 18.99
CA LEU A 350 -3.63 21.10 19.55
C LEU A 350 -4.88 21.58 18.76
N THR A 351 -4.83 21.49 17.42
CA THR A 351 -5.81 22.15 16.55
C THR A 351 -6.46 21.13 15.61
N TYR A 352 -7.74 21.28 15.32
CA TYR A 352 -8.43 20.55 14.25
C TYR A 352 -8.81 21.50 13.11
N ILE A 353 -8.31 21.21 11.92
CA ILE A 353 -8.62 21.92 10.67
C ILE A 353 -9.30 20.92 9.71
N GLY A 354 -10.59 21.05 9.56
CA GLY A 354 -11.39 20.21 8.66
C GLY A 354 -12.21 21.05 7.70
N ASP A 355 -12.30 20.62 6.43
CA ASP A 355 -13.04 21.27 5.36
C ASP A 355 -12.78 22.79 5.36
N ALA A 356 -11.49 23.18 5.17
CA ALA A 356 -11.06 24.55 5.36
C ALA A 356 -10.07 25.01 4.29
N LYS A 357 -10.03 26.36 4.08
CA LYS A 357 -8.95 27.04 3.37
C LYS A 357 -8.29 28.02 4.34
N VAL A 358 -6.99 27.88 4.54
CA VAL A 358 -6.17 28.75 5.36
C VAL A 358 -5.24 29.53 4.44
N GLY A 359 -5.36 30.84 4.42
CA GLY A 359 -4.58 31.75 3.59
C GLY A 359 -3.08 31.75 3.93
N ALA A 360 -2.28 32.25 3.01
CA ALA A 360 -0.84 32.39 3.21
C ALA A 360 -0.54 33.23 4.46
N GLU A 361 0.56 32.90 5.15
CA GLU A 361 1.04 33.61 6.35
C GLU A 361 0.01 33.68 7.51
N ALA A 362 -1.15 33.06 7.42
CA ALA A 362 -2.12 33.02 8.51
C ALA A 362 -1.57 32.28 9.72
N ASN A 363 -1.94 32.72 10.92
CA ASN A 363 -1.54 32.07 12.16
C ASN A 363 -2.75 31.56 12.94
N VAL A 364 -2.83 30.26 13.14
CA VAL A 364 -3.92 29.62 13.89
C VAL A 364 -3.42 29.25 15.27
N GLY A 365 -4.02 29.86 16.29
CA GLY A 365 -3.66 29.67 17.70
C GLY A 365 -4.03 28.28 18.22
N ALA A 366 -3.32 27.86 19.26
CA ALA A 366 -3.50 26.55 19.91
C ALA A 366 -4.94 26.32 20.37
N GLY A 367 -5.45 25.10 20.18
CA GLY A 367 -6.79 24.70 20.60
C GLY A 367 -7.91 25.22 19.69
N THR A 368 -7.59 25.78 18.53
CA THR A 368 -8.60 26.23 17.56
C THR A 368 -9.25 25.03 16.88
N VAL A 369 -10.57 25.10 16.66
CA VAL A 369 -11.36 24.08 15.97
C VAL A 369 -12.19 24.73 14.86
N THR A 370 -12.10 24.19 13.64
CA THR A 370 -13.10 24.46 12.61
C THR A 370 -14.30 23.55 12.83
N GLY A 371 -15.44 24.13 13.25
CA GLY A 371 -16.70 23.42 13.45
C GLY A 371 -17.39 23.16 12.11
N ASN A 372 -16.85 22.24 11.34
CA ASN A 372 -17.21 21.99 9.94
C ASN A 372 -18.39 21.04 9.74
N TYR A 373 -19.01 20.51 10.80
CA TYR A 373 -20.08 19.54 10.73
C TYR A 373 -21.19 19.86 11.71
N ASP A 374 -22.42 19.97 11.24
CA ASP A 374 -23.59 20.35 12.02
C ASP A 374 -24.43 19.14 12.51
N GLY A 375 -23.99 17.93 12.22
CA GLY A 375 -24.69 16.68 12.51
C GLY A 375 -25.28 16.03 11.25
N TYR A 376 -25.38 16.77 10.14
CA TYR A 376 -25.92 16.31 8.85
C TYR A 376 -24.99 16.67 7.69
N ASP A 377 -24.63 17.95 7.57
CA ASP A 377 -23.87 18.50 6.45
C ASP A 377 -22.49 19.01 6.89
N LYS A 378 -21.58 19.10 5.92
CA LYS A 378 -20.27 19.70 6.10
C LYS A 378 -20.24 21.05 5.40
N ALA A 379 -19.66 22.04 6.10
CA ALA A 379 -19.51 23.39 5.59
C ALA A 379 -18.04 23.84 5.63
N LEU A 380 -17.71 24.80 4.78
CA LEU A 380 -16.36 25.32 4.59
C LEU A 380 -16.05 26.43 5.58
N THR A 381 -14.85 26.42 6.16
CA THR A 381 -14.24 27.55 6.84
C THR A 381 -13.18 28.18 5.94
N VAL A 382 -13.20 29.49 5.78
CA VAL A 382 -12.19 30.25 5.06
C VAL A 382 -11.48 31.17 6.03
N ILE A 383 -10.15 31.08 6.11
CA ILE A 383 -9.27 31.95 6.88
C ILE A 383 -8.40 32.70 5.87
N GLY A 384 -8.48 34.02 5.84
CA GLY A 384 -7.78 34.88 4.88
C GLY A 384 -6.26 34.91 5.07
N GLU A 385 -5.59 35.53 4.10
CA GLU A 385 -4.14 35.75 4.13
C GLU A 385 -3.76 36.64 5.34
N GLY A 386 -2.68 36.26 6.04
CA GLY A 386 -2.19 37.02 7.20
C GLY A 386 -3.15 37.09 8.40
N ALA A 387 -4.28 36.38 8.36
CA ALA A 387 -5.24 36.38 9.45
C ALA A 387 -4.66 35.71 10.72
N PHE A 388 -5.07 36.24 11.88
CA PHE A 388 -4.67 35.70 13.19
C PHE A 388 -5.89 35.13 13.93
N ILE A 389 -5.87 33.86 14.20
CA ILE A 389 -6.90 33.21 15.01
C ILE A 389 -6.35 32.96 16.40
N GLY A 390 -6.97 33.61 17.41
CA GLY A 390 -6.56 33.47 18.79
C GLY A 390 -6.80 32.05 19.34
N SER A 391 -6.01 31.65 20.34
CA SER A 391 -6.07 30.32 20.95
C SER A 391 -7.46 29.98 21.51
N ASN A 392 -7.83 28.68 21.49
CA ASN A 392 -9.11 28.16 21.97
C ASN A 392 -10.32 28.79 21.28
N SER A 393 -10.19 29.17 20.02
CA SER A 393 -11.32 29.68 19.22
C SER A 393 -12.04 28.56 18.52
N VAL A 394 -13.36 28.71 18.34
CA VAL A 394 -14.19 27.83 17.52
C VAL A 394 -14.71 28.64 16.34
N LEU A 395 -14.43 28.21 15.13
CA LEU A 395 -14.96 28.78 13.90
C LEU A 395 -16.10 27.91 13.40
N VAL A 396 -17.34 28.35 13.59
CA VAL A 396 -18.53 27.57 13.22
C VAL A 396 -18.85 27.79 11.76
N ALA A 397 -18.56 26.77 10.94
CA ALA A 397 -18.77 26.84 9.51
C ALA A 397 -20.28 26.80 9.10
N PRO A 398 -20.70 27.45 7.99
CA PRO A 398 -19.83 28.21 7.10
C PRO A 398 -19.42 29.56 7.69
N VAL A 399 -18.13 29.90 7.60
CA VAL A 399 -17.63 31.19 8.11
C VAL A 399 -16.37 31.61 7.36
N THR A 400 -16.25 32.91 7.09
CA THR A 400 -15.07 33.50 6.46
C THR A 400 -14.42 34.53 7.41
N ILE A 401 -13.12 34.35 7.67
CA ILE A 401 -12.29 35.37 8.30
C ILE A 401 -11.54 36.08 7.17
N GLY A 402 -11.77 37.35 6.97
CA GLY A 402 -11.12 38.15 5.92
C GLY A 402 -9.60 38.28 6.10
N ASP A 403 -8.91 38.70 5.05
CA ASP A 403 -7.46 38.89 5.08
C ASP A 403 -7.06 39.84 6.21
N GLY A 404 -5.96 39.55 6.92
CA GLY A 404 -5.55 40.31 8.08
C GLY A 404 -6.52 40.32 9.27
N GLY A 405 -7.64 39.61 9.17
CA GLY A 405 -8.64 39.54 10.24
C GLY A 405 -8.08 38.95 11.53
N TYR A 406 -8.49 39.49 12.67
CA TYR A 406 -7.98 39.08 13.98
C TYR A 406 -9.12 38.54 14.87
N VAL A 407 -9.04 37.27 15.25
CA VAL A 407 -9.98 36.68 16.19
C VAL A 407 -9.37 36.62 17.58
N ALA A 408 -10.04 37.20 18.57
CA ALA A 408 -9.59 37.19 19.97
C ALA A 408 -9.66 35.79 20.56
N SER A 409 -8.66 35.39 21.35
CA SER A 409 -8.59 34.06 22.01
C SER A 409 -9.87 33.73 22.79
N GLY A 410 -10.32 32.48 22.73
CA GLY A 410 -11.52 31.99 23.42
C GLY A 410 -12.84 32.42 22.76
N SER A 411 -12.82 32.87 21.52
CA SER A 411 -14.01 33.29 20.79
C SER A 411 -14.71 32.13 20.08
N VAL A 412 -16.04 32.19 20.00
CA VAL A 412 -16.88 31.33 19.16
C VAL A 412 -17.41 32.20 18.02
N ILE A 413 -16.87 32.04 16.82
CA ILE A 413 -17.19 32.87 15.66
C ILE A 413 -18.25 32.14 14.83
N THR A 414 -19.40 32.78 14.63
CA THR A 414 -20.56 32.25 13.90
C THR A 414 -20.97 33.13 12.71
N GLU A 415 -20.32 34.28 12.53
CA GLU A 415 -20.55 35.21 11.44
C GLU A 415 -19.22 35.60 10.79
N ASP A 416 -19.25 36.02 9.54
CA ASP A 416 -18.06 36.43 8.80
C ASP A 416 -17.36 37.64 9.47
N VAL A 417 -16.05 37.62 9.43
CA VAL A 417 -15.20 38.69 9.94
C VAL A 417 -14.61 39.46 8.73
N SER A 418 -14.84 40.77 8.66
CA SER A 418 -14.32 41.59 7.60
C SER A 418 -12.77 41.64 7.59
N PRO A 419 -12.13 41.92 6.46
CA PRO A 419 -10.68 42.12 6.44
C PRO A 419 -10.22 43.15 7.47
N ASP A 420 -9.05 42.90 8.08
CA ASP A 420 -8.41 43.76 9.11
C ASP A 420 -9.27 44.07 10.36
N ALA A 421 -10.38 43.35 10.54
CA ALA A 421 -11.27 43.56 11.68
C ALA A 421 -10.85 42.68 12.88
N LEU A 422 -11.13 43.22 14.10
CA LEU A 422 -11.03 42.44 15.34
C LEU A 422 -12.40 41.86 15.71
N ALA A 423 -12.53 40.52 15.75
CA ALA A 423 -13.70 39.83 16.21
C ALA A 423 -13.50 39.31 17.65
N ILE A 424 -14.45 39.61 18.54
CA ILE A 424 -14.44 39.17 19.93
C ILE A 424 -15.83 38.55 20.24
N ALA A 425 -15.89 37.22 20.44
CA ALA A 425 -17.11 36.53 20.73
C ALA A 425 -16.93 35.60 21.96
N ARG A 426 -16.75 36.24 23.12
CA ARG A 426 -16.55 35.58 24.41
C ARG A 426 -17.17 36.37 25.54
N GLY A 427 -17.47 35.73 26.66
CA GLY A 427 -17.99 36.38 27.85
C GLY A 427 -17.02 37.44 28.42
N ARG A 428 -17.58 38.52 29.00
CA ARG A 428 -16.78 39.52 29.73
C ARG A 428 -16.23 38.90 31.02
N GLN A 429 -14.95 39.12 31.29
CA GLN A 429 -14.33 38.67 32.53
C GLN A 429 -14.99 39.30 33.74
N VAL A 430 -15.35 38.49 34.73
CA VAL A 430 -15.86 38.93 36.02
C VAL A 430 -14.96 38.41 37.15
N GLU A 431 -14.49 39.29 37.99
CA GLU A 431 -13.68 38.97 39.13
C GLU A 431 -14.52 39.03 40.41
N LYS A 432 -14.36 38.06 41.31
CA LYS A 432 -14.97 38.03 42.64
C LYS A 432 -13.86 37.96 43.68
N PRO A 433 -13.37 39.11 44.16
CA PRO A 433 -12.27 39.19 45.14
C PRO A 433 -12.57 38.39 46.40
N GLY A 434 -11.58 37.62 46.86
CA GLY A 434 -11.68 36.82 48.10
C GLY A 434 -12.52 35.56 47.98
N TRP A 435 -13.14 35.27 46.81
CA TRP A 435 -14.00 34.08 46.67
C TRP A 435 -13.23 32.78 46.91
N ALA A 436 -12.05 32.63 46.38
CA ALA A 436 -11.24 31.42 46.49
C ALA A 436 -10.78 31.17 47.94
N ALA A 437 -10.47 32.21 48.68
CA ALA A 437 -10.12 32.09 50.10
C ALA A 437 -11.33 31.58 50.91
N ARG A 438 -12.49 32.22 50.76
CA ARG A 438 -13.75 31.77 51.41
C ARG A 438 -14.12 30.32 51.05
N PHE A 439 -13.94 29.94 49.80
CA PHE A 439 -14.22 28.57 49.34
C PHE A 439 -13.30 27.56 50.01
N ARG A 440 -12.00 27.83 50.12
CA ARG A 440 -11.05 26.96 50.84
C ARG A 440 -11.39 26.81 52.32
N GLU A 441 -11.73 27.91 52.98
CA GLU A 441 -12.15 27.88 54.40
C GLU A 441 -13.41 27.05 54.62
N MET A 442 -14.42 27.21 53.74
CA MET A 442 -15.64 26.41 53.79
C MET A 442 -15.35 24.92 53.63
N LYS A 443 -14.49 24.55 52.65
CA LYS A 443 -14.10 23.16 52.43
C LYS A 443 -13.27 22.57 53.58
N ALA A 444 -12.41 23.36 54.21
CA ALA A 444 -11.64 22.95 55.37
C ALA A 444 -12.53 22.67 56.60
N LYS A 445 -13.56 23.48 56.80
CA LYS A 445 -14.58 23.26 57.86
C LYS A 445 -15.38 21.97 57.62
N THR A 446 -15.82 21.75 56.37
CA THR A 446 -16.57 20.53 56.00
C THR A 446 -15.74 19.24 56.14
N LYS A 447 -14.43 19.32 55.91
CA LYS A 447 -13.52 18.18 56.08
C LYS A 447 -13.29 17.81 57.54
N ARG A 448 -13.31 18.83 58.46
CA ARG A 448 -13.18 18.61 59.91
C ARG A 448 -14.44 18.01 60.58
N VAL A 449 -15.60 18.09 59.92
CA VAL A 449 -16.87 17.52 60.43
C VAL A 449 -17.07 16.07 59.94
N ARG A 450 -16.27 15.57 59.03
CA ARG A 450 -16.33 14.20 58.48
C ARG A 450 -15.26 13.26 59.06
N VAL A 451 -14.48 13.68 60.01
CA VAL A 451 -13.55 12.93 60.85
C VAL A 451 -14.12 12.91 62.27
#